data_864408a68cac54d66adfdb5d2aa00307
#
_entry.id   864408a68cac54d66adfdb5d2aa00307
#
_cell.length_a   1.000
_cell.length_b   1.000
_cell.length_c   1.000
_cell.angle_alpha   90.00
_cell.angle_beta   90.00
_cell.angle_gamma   90.00
#
_symmetry.space_group_name_H-M   'P 1'
#
loop_
_entity.id
_entity.type
_entity.pdbx_description
1 polymer ?
#
loop_
_entity_poly.entity_id
_entity_poly.type
_entity_poly.pdbx_seq_one_letter_code
_entity_poly.pdbx_strand_id
1 'polypeptide(L)'
;LGHLPGGGEGRTAVRVPVQGGHSESVNIEFNEDFDIEEVKQILSNTPGVIVEDDVANKKYPMPFYSEGKDEVFVGRIRRDNSQPKTLNCWIVADNLRKGAATNAVQIAEYLVRNQLV
;
A
#
# COMPACT_ATOMS: atom_id res chain seq x y z
N LEU A 1 11.29 -3.06 -11.87
CA LEU A 1 10.34 -2.20 -11.22
C LEU A 1 11.00 -0.90 -10.88
N GLY A 2 10.37 0.16 -11.33
CA GLY A 2 10.99 1.47 -11.32
C GLY A 2 11.44 1.96 -9.96
N HIS A 3 12.50 2.71 -9.95
CA HIS A 3 12.88 3.51 -8.81
C HIS A 3 12.10 4.82 -8.87
N LEU A 4 11.56 5.22 -7.74
CA LEU A 4 11.02 6.56 -7.58
C LEU A 4 12.19 7.55 -7.52
N PRO A 5 12.00 8.80 -7.97
CA PRO A 5 13.06 9.80 -7.87
C PRO A 5 13.55 9.94 -6.44
N GLY A 6 14.81 9.58 -6.19
CA GLY A 6 15.45 9.66 -4.90
C GLY A 6 14.96 8.67 -3.86
N GLY A 7 14.20 7.64 -4.26
CA GLY A 7 13.73 6.60 -3.35
C GLY A 7 13.67 5.26 -4.06
N GLY A 8 13.25 4.24 -3.34
CA GLY A 8 13.11 2.90 -3.88
C GLY A 8 11.91 2.17 -3.30
N GLU A 9 11.50 1.11 -3.97
CA GLU A 9 10.46 0.23 -3.48
C GLU A 9 10.93 -1.21 -3.43
N GLY A 10 10.45 -1.94 -2.43
CA GLY A 10 10.58 -3.37 -2.37
C GLY A 10 9.22 -3.99 -2.13
N ARG A 11 8.98 -5.17 -2.68
CA ARG A 11 7.72 -5.85 -2.45
C ARG A 11 7.91 -7.35 -2.39
N THR A 12 7.02 -7.97 -1.64
CA THR A 12 6.93 -9.42 -1.56
C THR A 12 5.52 -9.83 -1.93
N ALA A 13 5.40 -10.62 -2.97
CA ALA A 13 4.12 -11.22 -3.35
C ALA A 13 3.86 -12.42 -2.46
N VAL A 14 2.63 -12.52 -1.97
CA VAL A 14 2.19 -13.63 -1.12
C VAL A 14 1.13 -14.43 -1.84
N ARG A 15 1.35 -15.74 -1.94
CA ARG A 15 0.35 -16.63 -2.50
C ARG A 15 -0.49 -17.23 -1.39
N VAL A 16 -1.80 -17.03 -1.48
CA VAL A 16 -2.77 -17.58 -0.54
C VAL A 16 -3.84 -18.35 -1.29
N PRO A 17 -4.48 -19.35 -0.67
CA PRO A 17 -5.46 -20.19 -1.34
C PRO A 17 -6.81 -19.50 -1.47
N VAL A 18 -6.86 -18.42 -2.25
CA VAL A 18 -8.08 -17.68 -2.54
C VAL A 18 -8.26 -17.55 -4.04
N GLN A 19 -9.51 -17.45 -4.48
CA GLN A 19 -9.85 -17.18 -5.87
C GLN A 19 -9.94 -15.68 -6.05
N GLY A 20 -9.19 -15.15 -7.00
CA GLY A 20 -9.21 -13.72 -7.29
C GLY A 20 -8.64 -12.87 -6.14
N GLY A 21 -7.72 -12.04 -6.47
CA GLY A 21 -7.09 -11.13 -5.52
C GLY A 21 -5.60 -11.33 -5.42
N HIS A 22 -4.90 -10.21 -5.35
CA HIS A 22 -3.46 -10.15 -5.09
C HIS A 22 -3.23 -9.54 -3.73
N SER A 23 -2.20 -10.04 -3.06
CA SER A 23 -1.75 -9.49 -1.78
C SER A 23 -0.26 -9.22 -1.89
N GLU A 24 0.15 -8.00 -1.54
CA GLU A 24 1.54 -7.60 -1.59
C GLU A 24 1.98 -6.91 -0.32
N SER A 25 3.14 -7.29 0.19
CA SER A 25 3.85 -6.55 1.21
C SER A 25 4.77 -5.56 0.50
N VAL A 26 4.60 -4.29 0.75
CA VAL A 26 5.31 -3.22 0.06
C VAL A 26 6.15 -2.44 1.04
N ASN A 27 7.40 -2.20 0.65
CA ASN A 27 8.35 -1.39 1.40
C ASN A 27 8.75 -0.20 0.51
N ILE A 28 8.55 1.00 1.00
CA ILE A 28 8.79 2.22 0.23
C ILE A 28 9.74 3.13 0.98
N GLU A 29 10.86 3.44 0.35
CA GLU A 29 11.81 4.43 0.85
C GLU A 29 11.55 5.76 0.16
N PHE A 30 11.40 6.81 0.96
CA PHE A 30 11.12 8.16 0.48
C PHE A 30 12.35 9.05 0.53
N ASN A 31 12.32 10.13 -0.23
CA ASN A 31 13.38 11.15 -0.21
C ASN A 31 13.41 11.94 1.08
N GLU A 32 12.23 12.26 1.60
CA GLU A 32 12.06 13.05 2.80
C GLU A 32 11.25 12.28 3.83
N ASP A 33 11.39 12.67 5.08
CA ASP A 33 10.64 12.02 6.15
C ASP A 33 9.14 12.35 6.05
N PHE A 34 8.33 11.52 6.68
CA PHE A 34 6.88 11.61 6.58
C PHE A 34 6.23 11.35 7.95
N ASP A 35 4.98 11.79 8.08
CA ASP A 35 4.12 11.49 9.23
C ASP A 35 3.15 10.36 8.84
N ILE A 36 3.12 9.30 9.63
CA ILE A 36 2.25 8.13 9.40
C ILE A 36 0.78 8.53 9.33
N GLU A 37 0.32 9.40 10.20
CA GLU A 37 -1.08 9.84 10.22
C GLU A 37 -1.43 10.62 8.96
N GLU A 38 -0.53 11.43 8.48
CA GLU A 38 -0.71 12.18 7.24
C GLU A 38 -0.78 11.22 6.03
N VAL A 39 0.07 10.20 5.99
CA VAL A 39 0.03 9.17 4.94
C VAL A 39 -1.31 8.46 4.93
N LYS A 40 -1.80 8.03 6.10
CA LYS A 40 -3.10 7.36 6.22
C LYS A 40 -4.23 8.27 5.77
N GLN A 41 -4.17 9.53 6.11
CA GLN A 41 -5.18 10.52 5.74
C GLN A 41 -5.26 10.72 4.24
N ILE A 42 -4.11 10.84 3.59
CA ILE A 42 -4.06 11.00 2.14
C ILE A 42 -4.57 9.76 1.43
N LEU A 43 -4.17 8.58 1.87
CA LEU A 43 -4.66 7.33 1.29
C LEU A 43 -6.17 7.20 1.46
N SER A 44 -6.70 7.59 2.62
CA SER A 44 -8.14 7.55 2.89
C SER A 44 -8.94 8.50 1.97
N ASN A 45 -8.32 9.58 1.53
CA ASN A 45 -8.93 10.57 0.65
C ASN A 45 -8.67 10.30 -0.83
N THR A 46 -7.91 9.26 -1.16
CA THR A 46 -7.59 8.91 -2.55
C THR A 46 -8.73 8.10 -3.16
N PRO A 47 -9.32 8.55 -4.29
CA PRO A 47 -10.34 7.77 -4.98
C PRO A 47 -9.84 6.38 -5.38
N GLY A 48 -10.65 5.36 -5.14
CA GLY A 48 -10.30 3.98 -5.47
C GLY A 48 -9.43 3.27 -4.45
N VAL A 49 -9.08 3.93 -3.36
CA VAL A 49 -8.30 3.34 -2.26
C VAL A 49 -9.14 3.33 -0.99
N ILE A 50 -9.18 2.18 -0.33
CA ILE A 50 -9.80 2.03 0.99
C ILE A 50 -8.72 1.65 1.99
N VAL A 51 -8.62 2.41 3.08
CA VAL A 51 -7.69 2.11 4.16
C VAL A 51 -8.40 1.25 5.19
N GLU A 52 -7.87 0.04 5.39
CA GLU A 52 -8.31 -0.88 6.45
C GLU A 52 -7.13 -1.14 7.37
N ASP A 53 -7.00 -0.32 8.39
CA ASP A 53 -5.81 -0.37 9.26
C ASP A 53 -6.21 -0.11 10.72
N ASP A 54 -6.75 -1.14 11.35
CA ASP A 54 -7.07 -1.12 12.78
C ASP A 54 -6.50 -2.39 13.43
N VAL A 55 -5.25 -2.29 13.85
CA VAL A 55 -4.52 -3.43 14.42
C VAL A 55 -5.15 -3.90 15.73
N ALA A 56 -5.67 -2.99 16.53
CA ALA A 56 -6.30 -3.32 17.81
C ALA A 56 -7.53 -4.23 17.63
N ASN A 57 -8.29 -4.00 16.57
CA ASN A 57 -9.45 -4.79 16.21
C ASN A 57 -9.17 -5.84 15.15
N LYS A 58 -7.90 -6.08 14.84
CA LYS A 58 -7.44 -7.06 13.85
C LYS A 58 -8.03 -6.80 12.46
N LYS A 59 -8.21 -5.53 12.11
CA LYS A 59 -8.67 -5.14 10.77
C LYS A 59 -7.48 -4.86 9.87
N TYR A 60 -7.39 -5.62 8.81
CA TYR A 60 -6.39 -5.46 7.76
C TYR A 60 -6.96 -6.03 6.47
N PRO A 61 -6.46 -5.61 5.30
CA PRO A 61 -7.00 -6.09 4.03
C PRO A 61 -6.80 -7.59 3.85
N MET A 62 -7.84 -8.24 3.35
CA MET A 62 -7.82 -9.67 3.05
C MET A 62 -8.35 -9.90 1.64
N PRO A 63 -7.71 -10.81 0.85
CA PRO A 63 -8.15 -11.09 -0.52
C PRO A 63 -9.61 -11.51 -0.62
N PHE A 64 -10.10 -12.25 0.35
CA PHE A 64 -11.48 -12.73 0.39
C PHE A 64 -12.49 -11.58 0.31
N TYR A 65 -12.20 -10.46 0.97
CA TYR A 65 -13.11 -9.31 1.02
C TYR A 65 -12.89 -8.33 -0.14
N SER A 66 -11.78 -8.43 -0.85
CA SER A 66 -11.50 -7.57 -2.00
C SER A 66 -12.04 -8.14 -3.31
N GLU A 67 -12.38 -9.41 -3.34
CA GLU A 67 -12.88 -10.08 -4.53
C GLU A 67 -14.15 -9.41 -5.04
N GLY A 68 -14.19 -9.13 -6.34
CA GLY A 68 -15.32 -8.47 -6.99
C GLY A 68 -15.41 -6.97 -6.76
N LYS A 69 -14.43 -6.37 -6.08
CA LYS A 69 -14.42 -4.93 -5.82
C LYS A 69 -13.40 -4.22 -6.70
N ASP A 70 -13.70 -2.98 -7.04
CA ASP A 70 -12.83 -2.15 -7.89
C ASP A 70 -11.75 -1.43 -7.07
N GLU A 71 -11.94 -1.31 -5.78
CA GLU A 71 -11.06 -0.57 -4.90
C GLU A 71 -9.81 -1.38 -4.55
N VAL A 72 -8.75 -0.66 -4.25
CA VAL A 72 -7.52 -1.19 -3.67
C VAL A 72 -7.58 -0.99 -2.18
N PHE A 73 -7.32 -2.05 -1.43
CA PHE A 73 -7.34 -2.03 0.03
C PHE A 73 -5.91 -1.94 0.55
N VAL A 74 -5.67 -0.98 1.42
CA VAL A 74 -4.35 -0.74 2.01
C VAL A 74 -4.47 -0.79 3.52
N GLY A 75 -3.57 -1.52 4.15
CA GLY A 75 -3.52 -1.59 5.60
C GLY A 75 -2.13 -1.94 6.11
N ARG A 76 -2.02 -2.14 7.40
CA ARG A 76 -0.74 -2.41 8.05
C ARG A 76 0.30 -1.33 7.74
N ILE A 77 -0.17 -0.08 7.65
CA ILE A 77 0.67 1.07 7.34
C ILE A 77 1.52 1.41 8.56
N ARG A 78 2.82 1.31 8.43
CA ARG A 78 3.74 1.51 9.55
C ARG A 78 5.11 1.90 9.07
N ARG A 79 5.86 2.58 9.95
CA ARG A 79 7.26 2.87 9.69
C ARG A 79 8.07 1.58 9.71
N ASP A 80 9.05 1.51 8.82
CA ASP A 80 10.10 0.51 8.89
C ASP A 80 11.20 1.04 9.80
N ASN A 81 11.34 0.47 10.98
CA ASN A 81 12.32 0.93 11.97
C ASN A 81 13.75 0.50 11.63
N SER A 82 13.92 -0.32 10.60
CA SER A 82 15.26 -0.76 10.17
C SER A 82 15.95 0.23 9.24
N GLN A 83 15.18 1.16 8.66
CA GLN A 83 15.67 2.17 7.72
C GLN A 83 14.98 3.52 7.95
N PRO A 84 15.71 4.64 7.74
CA PRO A 84 15.08 5.95 7.82
C PRO A 84 14.15 6.18 6.62
N LYS A 85 13.14 7.01 6.81
CA LYS A 85 12.23 7.46 5.72
C LYS A 85 11.55 6.33 4.97
N THR A 86 11.28 5.22 5.64
CA THR A 86 10.76 4.02 4.99
C THR A 86 9.45 3.58 5.61
N LEU A 87 8.52 3.21 4.73
CA LEU A 87 7.16 2.80 5.05
C LEU A 87 6.94 1.36 4.65
N ASN A 88 6.29 0.59 5.50
CA ASN A 88 5.75 -0.72 5.15
C ASN A 88 4.24 -0.65 5.09
N CYS A 89 3.65 -1.34 4.12
CA CYS A 89 2.21 -1.50 4.03
C CYS A 89 1.82 -2.81 3.37
N TRP A 90 0.58 -3.19 3.54
CA TRP A 90 -0.03 -4.37 2.96
C TRP A 90 -1.12 -3.93 1.99
N ILE A 91 -1.05 -4.40 0.75
CA ILE A 91 -1.97 -3.99 -0.32
C ILE A 91 -2.66 -5.21 -0.87
N VAL A 92 -3.98 -5.13 -0.98
CA VAL A 92 -4.83 -6.19 -1.52
C VAL A 92 -5.77 -5.61 -2.56
N ALA A 93 -5.90 -6.28 -3.70
CA ALA A 93 -6.82 -5.87 -4.76
C ALA A 93 -7.31 -7.10 -5.53
N ASP A 94 -8.48 -6.98 -6.17
CA ASP A 94 -8.95 -8.00 -7.10
C ASP A 94 -8.05 -7.98 -8.34
N ASN A 95 -7.45 -9.12 -8.66
CA ASN A 95 -6.49 -9.22 -9.76
C ASN A 95 -7.13 -9.10 -11.14
N LEU A 96 -8.42 -9.35 -11.26
CA LEU A 96 -9.13 -9.20 -12.52
C LEU A 96 -9.52 -7.74 -12.81
N ARG A 97 -9.50 -6.88 -11.79
CA ARG A 97 -9.92 -5.48 -11.90
C ARG A 97 -8.76 -4.50 -11.85
N LYS A 98 -7.74 -4.81 -11.05
CA LYS A 98 -6.53 -4.01 -10.99
C LYS A 98 -5.33 -4.89 -10.71
N GLY A 99 -4.21 -4.63 -11.39
CA GLY A 99 -2.96 -5.27 -11.10
C GLY A 99 -2.32 -4.67 -9.85
N ALA A 100 -2.03 -5.49 -8.86
CA ALA A 100 -1.55 -5.04 -7.57
C ALA A 100 -0.22 -4.27 -7.66
N ALA A 101 0.69 -4.75 -8.49
CA ALA A 101 1.99 -4.11 -8.67
C ALA A 101 1.86 -2.68 -9.20
N THR A 102 1.02 -2.47 -10.21
CA THR A 102 0.77 -1.15 -10.78
C THR A 102 0.19 -0.20 -9.72
N ASN A 103 -0.72 -0.71 -8.90
CA ASN A 103 -1.34 0.09 -7.87
C ASN A 103 -0.36 0.49 -6.77
N ALA A 104 0.57 -0.39 -6.39
CA ALA A 104 1.60 -0.06 -5.43
C ALA A 104 2.46 1.11 -5.91
N VAL A 105 2.87 1.07 -7.17
CA VAL A 105 3.63 2.16 -7.78
C VAL A 105 2.82 3.45 -7.82
N GLN A 106 1.56 3.37 -8.20
CA GLN A 106 0.68 4.55 -8.26
C GLN A 106 0.49 5.20 -6.89
N ILE A 107 0.33 4.40 -5.85
CA ILE A 107 0.23 4.92 -4.49
C ILE A 107 1.52 5.63 -4.09
N ALA A 108 2.66 5.03 -4.37
CA ALA A 108 3.95 5.63 -4.08
C ALA A 108 4.14 6.95 -4.85
N GLU A 109 3.81 6.96 -6.14
CA GLU A 109 3.86 8.18 -6.95
C GLU A 109 2.96 9.27 -6.40
N TYR A 110 1.76 8.91 -5.97
CA TYR A 110 0.83 9.85 -5.39
C TYR A 110 1.40 10.50 -4.14
N LEU A 111 2.01 9.71 -3.26
CA LEU A 111 2.65 10.21 -2.06
C LEU A 111 3.80 11.16 -2.38
N VAL A 112 4.60 10.83 -3.39
CA VAL A 112 5.70 11.68 -3.85
C VAL A 112 5.18 13.02 -4.40
N ARG A 113 4.15 12.96 -5.27
CA ARG A 113 3.59 14.17 -5.88
C ARG A 113 2.96 15.13 -4.89
N ASN A 114 2.46 14.61 -3.78
CA ASN A 114 1.86 15.42 -2.73
C ASN A 114 2.87 15.85 -1.67
N GLN A 115 4.16 15.71 -1.97
CA GLN A 115 5.26 16.18 -1.12
C GLN A 115 5.23 15.60 0.30
N LEU A 116 4.75 14.38 0.43
CA LEU A 116 4.82 13.65 1.69
C LEU A 116 6.19 13.03 1.89
N VAL A 117 7.01 13.24 0.94
CA VAL A 117 8.34 12.67 0.90
C VAL A 117 9.29 13.63 0.22
#